data_234222a7061e3186070d85553ef98023
#
_entry.id   234222a7061e3186070d85553ef98023
#
_cell.length_a   1.000
_cell.length_b   1.000
_cell.length_c   1.000
_cell.angle_alpha   90.00
_cell.angle_beta   90.00
_cell.angle_gamma   90.00
#
_symmetry.space_group_name_H-M   'P 1'
#
loop_
_entity.id
_entity.type
_entity.pdbx_description
1 polymer ?
#
loop_
_entity_poly.entity_id
_entity_poly.type
_entity_poly.pdbx_seq_one_letter_code
_entity_poly.pdbx_strand_id
1 'polypeptide(L)'
;MNKRAGIWEPIVARGIRKTRLNPVVTYIDQMRPQDILIPVPSGLCCKPGGFHIDPVRPVDRAVITHGHSDHARPGHGHVLATQETLDMMALRYGENFAGSTQAIAYGETLTIGDVTVKCYPAGHVLGSAQMAVTCEDICIVASGDYKDAYDPTCTPFEVVPCDVFITEATFGLPVFRHGDAAIEVKKLLDSVALFPERAHLVGAYSLGKAQRVIKLIRMAGYDAPIYLHGAMEKITRYYERRGIDLGELRMAKGVKKADLAGTITLAPPSATTDVWTRRFPDPVTAFASGWMKVRARAKQRGIELPMIISDHADWDGLCATIGATGAGEIWVTHGQEDALVHWCKARGLAARPLDLVGYGDEEEHETVAADEAEA
;
A
#
# COMPACT_ATOMS: atom_id res chain seq x y z
N MET A 1 15.77 -33.27 2.55
CA MET A 1 14.39 -32.81 2.66
C MET A 1 14.00 -32.75 4.14
N ASN A 2 14.32 -31.67 4.83
CA ASN A 2 13.88 -31.43 6.20
C ASN A 2 12.74 -30.42 6.14
N LYS A 3 11.51 -30.87 6.39
CA LYS A 3 10.37 -29.99 6.67
C LYS A 3 10.69 -29.29 8.01
N ARG A 4 11.13 -28.03 7.97
CA ARG A 4 11.13 -27.16 9.15
C ARG A 4 9.67 -26.93 9.50
N ALA A 5 9.25 -27.34 10.71
CA ALA A 5 7.95 -26.98 11.27
C ALA A 5 7.78 -25.46 11.19
N GLY A 6 6.61 -24.99 10.71
CA GLY A 6 6.37 -23.57 10.49
C GLY A 6 6.41 -22.79 11.82
N ILE A 7 7.10 -21.66 11.82
CA ILE A 7 7.29 -20.76 12.99
C ILE A 7 5.96 -20.20 13.51
N TRP A 8 4.91 -20.34 12.72
CA TRP A 8 3.55 -19.88 12.99
C TRP A 8 2.61 -20.96 13.53
N GLU A 9 3.13 -22.14 13.93
CA GLU A 9 2.34 -23.18 14.59
C GLU A 9 1.89 -22.75 16.00
N PRO A 10 0.72 -23.27 16.50
CA PRO A 10 0.17 -22.88 17.77
C PRO A 10 1.11 -23.21 18.94
N ILE A 11 1.30 -22.26 19.84
CA ILE A 11 1.97 -22.50 21.13
C ILE A 11 1.02 -23.35 21.95
N VAL A 12 1.28 -24.65 22.08
CA VAL A 12 0.50 -25.57 22.91
C VAL A 12 0.62 -25.13 24.38
N ALA A 13 -0.41 -24.50 24.90
CA ALA A 13 -0.51 -24.18 26.32
C ALA A 13 -0.53 -25.48 27.13
N ARG A 14 0.48 -25.67 27.98
CA ARG A 14 0.56 -26.82 28.92
C ARG A 14 -0.68 -26.80 29.83
N GLY A 15 -1.39 -27.91 29.81
CA GLY A 15 -2.67 -28.18 30.42
C GLY A 15 -2.84 -27.69 31.85
N ILE A 16 -3.93 -26.96 32.08
CA ILE A 16 -4.51 -26.70 33.40
C ILE A 16 -5.41 -27.88 33.74
N ARG A 17 -5.11 -28.56 34.85
CA ARG A 17 -5.96 -29.64 35.39
C ARG A 17 -7.35 -29.15 35.68
N LYS A 18 -8.38 -29.75 35.06
CA LYS A 18 -9.78 -29.52 35.35
C LYS A 18 -10.12 -29.99 36.74
N THR A 19 -10.32 -29.07 37.67
CA THR A 19 -11.06 -29.33 38.94
C THR A 19 -12.54 -29.12 38.66
N ARG A 20 -13.35 -30.13 38.97
CA ARG A 20 -14.83 -30.05 38.93
C ARG A 20 -15.30 -28.99 39.94
N LEU A 21 -15.92 -27.95 39.47
CA LEU A 21 -16.70 -27.00 40.26
C LEU A 21 -18.14 -26.96 39.72
N ASN A 22 -19.10 -26.79 40.63
CA ASN A 22 -20.55 -26.73 40.41
C ASN A 22 -20.93 -25.72 39.32
N PRO A 23 -22.10 -25.87 38.65
CA PRO A 23 -22.54 -24.93 37.62
C PRO A 23 -22.97 -23.59 38.26
N VAL A 24 -22.02 -22.71 38.45
CA VAL A 24 -22.30 -21.29 38.47
C VAL A 24 -22.62 -20.95 37.01
N VAL A 25 -23.76 -20.32 36.75
CA VAL A 25 -24.07 -19.72 35.46
C VAL A 25 -23.00 -18.66 35.21
N THR A 26 -21.93 -19.07 34.60
CA THR A 26 -20.92 -18.16 34.07
C THR A 26 -21.58 -17.47 32.88
N TYR A 27 -21.84 -16.17 32.96
CA TYR A 27 -21.95 -15.33 31.79
C TYR A 27 -20.67 -15.59 31.01
N ILE A 28 -20.76 -16.33 29.91
CA ILE A 28 -19.70 -16.44 28.94
C ILE A 28 -19.57 -15.00 28.42
N ASP A 29 -18.49 -14.33 28.81
CA ASP A 29 -18.17 -13.00 28.33
C ASP A 29 -17.92 -13.18 26.81
N GLN A 30 -18.93 -12.77 26.02
CA GLN A 30 -18.94 -13.01 24.58
C GLN A 30 -17.77 -12.24 23.97
N MET A 31 -16.87 -12.91 23.25
CA MET A 31 -15.74 -12.30 22.56
C MET A 31 -16.22 -11.10 21.73
N ARG A 32 -15.54 -9.98 21.81
CA ARG A 32 -15.85 -8.76 21.06
C ARG A 32 -14.72 -8.45 20.08
N PRO A 33 -14.97 -7.76 18.96
CA PRO A 33 -13.91 -7.38 18.01
C PRO A 33 -12.72 -6.68 18.67
N GLN A 34 -12.98 -5.83 19.69
CA GLN A 34 -11.96 -5.09 20.44
C GLN A 34 -11.11 -5.98 21.37
N ASP A 35 -11.51 -7.23 21.60
CA ASP A 35 -10.73 -8.21 22.34
C ASP A 35 -9.80 -9.01 21.43
N ILE A 36 -10.04 -8.96 20.10
CA ILE A 36 -9.28 -9.65 19.05
C ILE A 36 -8.18 -8.75 18.49
N LEU A 37 -8.56 -7.58 17.90
CA LEU A 37 -7.63 -6.60 17.35
C LEU A 37 -7.67 -5.30 18.17
N ILE A 38 -6.51 -4.91 18.69
CA ILE A 38 -6.38 -3.81 19.65
C ILE A 38 -5.32 -2.83 19.16
N PRO A 39 -5.61 -1.52 19.07
CA PRO A 39 -4.58 -0.51 18.85
C PRO A 39 -3.66 -0.43 20.08
N VAL A 40 -2.35 -0.52 19.83
CA VAL A 40 -1.30 -0.39 20.84
C VAL A 40 -0.17 0.51 20.29
N PRO A 41 0.76 1.01 21.12
CA PRO A 41 1.82 1.91 20.63
C PRO A 41 2.75 1.32 19.54
N SER A 42 2.74 0.01 19.34
CA SER A 42 3.49 -0.67 18.27
C SER A 42 2.66 -0.91 17.00
N GLY A 43 1.39 -0.56 16.96
CA GLY A 43 0.47 -0.78 15.84
C GLY A 43 -0.77 -1.57 16.23
N LEU A 44 -1.37 -2.28 15.28
CA LEU A 44 -2.59 -3.08 15.49
C LEU A 44 -2.21 -4.50 15.97
N CYS A 45 -2.49 -4.81 17.24
CA CYS A 45 -2.15 -6.08 17.86
C CYS A 45 -3.31 -7.08 17.79
N CYS A 46 -3.08 -8.27 17.24
CA CYS A 46 -3.96 -9.42 17.39
C CYS A 46 -3.60 -10.16 18.68
N LYS A 47 -4.40 -9.98 19.73
CA LYS A 47 -4.12 -10.53 21.04
C LYS A 47 -4.19 -12.06 21.08
N PRO A 48 -5.26 -12.71 20.56
CA PRO A 48 -5.34 -14.19 20.58
C PRO A 48 -4.36 -14.86 19.63
N GLY A 49 -3.93 -14.16 18.54
CA GLY A 49 -2.92 -14.66 17.61
C GLY A 49 -1.47 -14.38 18.03
N GLY A 50 -1.25 -13.42 18.92
CA GLY A 50 0.09 -13.04 19.39
C GLY A 50 0.96 -12.42 18.29
N PHE A 51 0.38 -11.60 17.41
CA PHE A 51 1.07 -10.88 16.34
C PHE A 51 0.55 -9.44 16.18
N HIS A 52 1.24 -8.64 15.38
CA HIS A 52 0.81 -7.28 15.02
C HIS A 52 0.61 -7.19 13.51
N ILE A 53 -0.32 -6.37 13.06
CA ILE A 53 -0.49 -6.00 11.64
C ILE A 53 0.19 -4.65 11.43
N ASP A 54 1.06 -4.57 10.43
CA ASP A 54 1.85 -3.38 10.02
C ASP A 54 2.45 -2.62 11.22
N PRO A 55 3.23 -3.27 12.09
CA PRO A 55 3.73 -2.62 13.28
C PRO A 55 4.76 -1.52 12.97
N VAL A 56 4.62 -0.38 13.65
CA VAL A 56 5.50 0.80 13.50
C VAL A 56 6.80 0.71 14.29
N ARG A 57 6.96 -0.34 15.11
CA ARG A 57 8.17 -0.63 15.90
C ARG A 57 8.48 -2.12 15.84
N PRO A 58 9.74 -2.55 16.05
CA PRO A 58 10.09 -3.96 16.12
C PRO A 58 9.23 -4.73 17.11
N VAL A 59 8.67 -5.86 16.64
CA VAL A 59 7.86 -6.81 17.41
C VAL A 59 8.33 -8.23 17.14
N ASP A 60 7.91 -9.19 17.97
CA ASP A 60 8.26 -10.60 17.76
C ASP A 60 7.64 -11.13 16.45
N ARG A 61 6.32 -10.93 16.24
CA ARG A 61 5.59 -11.41 15.07
C ARG A 61 4.84 -10.27 14.38
N ALA A 62 5.14 -10.04 13.12
CA ALA A 62 4.52 -9.04 12.26
C ALA A 62 3.85 -9.68 11.06
N VAL A 63 2.61 -9.28 10.77
CA VAL A 63 1.90 -9.54 9.52
C VAL A 63 1.92 -8.25 8.74
N ILE A 64 2.50 -8.25 7.55
CA ILE A 64 2.68 -7.02 6.75
C ILE A 64 1.73 -7.07 5.56
N THR A 65 0.94 -6.01 5.38
CA THR A 65 -0.06 -5.91 4.32
C THR A 65 0.56 -5.61 2.96
N HIS A 66 1.53 -4.71 2.88
CA HIS A 66 2.18 -4.32 1.63
C HIS A 66 3.57 -3.69 1.85
N GLY A 67 4.28 -3.43 0.75
CA GLY A 67 5.71 -3.08 0.77
C GLY A 67 6.05 -1.61 1.00
N HIS A 68 5.11 -0.68 1.23
CA HIS A 68 5.45 0.72 1.54
C HIS A 68 6.12 0.86 2.92
N SER A 69 6.97 1.87 3.09
CA SER A 69 7.87 1.97 4.24
C SER A 69 7.19 2.29 5.57
N ASP A 70 6.03 2.89 5.53
CA ASP A 70 5.20 3.17 6.70
C ASP A 70 4.49 1.93 7.24
N HIS A 71 4.25 0.92 6.40
CA HIS A 71 3.71 -0.40 6.75
C HIS A 71 4.80 -1.45 6.95
N ALA A 72 5.72 -1.60 5.99
CA ALA A 72 6.74 -2.64 5.95
C ALA A 72 8.05 -2.18 6.60
N ARG A 73 8.07 -2.08 7.93
CA ARG A 73 9.27 -1.70 8.69
C ARG A 73 10.16 -2.90 8.98
N PRO A 74 11.50 -2.73 9.04
CA PRO A 74 12.42 -3.82 9.36
C PRO A 74 12.56 -4.05 10.87
N GLY A 75 13.26 -5.13 11.25
CA GLY A 75 13.68 -5.40 12.63
C GLY A 75 12.73 -6.29 13.44
N HIS A 76 11.70 -6.87 12.81
CA HIS A 76 10.81 -7.82 13.47
C HIS A 76 11.47 -9.19 13.65
N GLY A 77 11.05 -9.95 14.67
CA GLY A 77 11.51 -11.33 14.88
C GLY A 77 11.05 -12.24 13.75
N HIS A 78 9.77 -12.19 13.40
CA HIS A 78 9.15 -13.03 12.36
C HIS A 78 8.19 -12.19 11.52
N VAL A 79 8.30 -12.27 10.18
CA VAL A 79 7.44 -11.55 9.25
C VAL A 79 6.63 -12.51 8.40
N LEU A 80 5.32 -12.35 8.38
CA LEU A 80 4.36 -13.00 7.48
C LEU A 80 3.82 -11.95 6.48
N ALA A 81 3.98 -12.19 5.19
CA ALA A 81 3.45 -11.33 4.12
C ALA A 81 3.37 -12.11 2.81
N THR A 82 2.84 -11.50 1.76
CA THR A 82 2.97 -12.06 0.41
C THR A 82 4.44 -12.14 0.00
N GLN A 83 4.79 -13.04 -0.93
CA GLN A 83 6.18 -13.17 -1.39
C GLN A 83 6.68 -11.84 -1.99
N GLU A 84 5.84 -11.14 -2.73
CA GLU A 84 6.17 -9.85 -3.34
C GLU A 84 6.46 -8.77 -2.28
N THR A 85 5.71 -8.73 -1.21
CA THR A 85 5.96 -7.81 -0.08
C THR A 85 7.28 -8.14 0.62
N LEU A 86 7.57 -9.43 0.88
CA LEU A 86 8.85 -9.85 1.44
C LEU A 86 10.03 -9.49 0.55
N ASP A 87 9.90 -9.70 -0.76
CA ASP A 87 10.93 -9.34 -1.74
C ASP A 87 11.17 -7.82 -1.78
N MET A 88 10.09 -7.00 -1.66
CA MET A 88 10.21 -5.53 -1.58
C MET A 88 10.94 -5.10 -0.31
N MET A 89 10.65 -5.74 0.83
CA MET A 89 11.37 -5.49 2.08
C MET A 89 12.86 -5.84 1.94
N ALA A 90 13.18 -6.98 1.32
CA ALA A 90 14.55 -7.38 1.07
C ALA A 90 15.29 -6.42 0.11
N LEU A 91 14.63 -5.94 -0.95
CA LEU A 91 15.19 -4.96 -1.88
C LEU A 91 15.51 -3.62 -1.22
N ARG A 92 14.71 -3.21 -0.23
CA ARG A 92 14.86 -1.92 0.47
C ARG A 92 15.83 -2.01 1.66
N TYR A 93 15.72 -3.05 2.47
CA TYR A 93 16.42 -3.15 3.75
C TYR A 93 17.52 -4.21 3.78
N GLY A 94 17.70 -4.97 2.67
CA GLY A 94 18.62 -6.12 2.60
C GLY A 94 17.98 -7.41 3.13
N GLU A 95 18.64 -8.54 2.87
CA GLU A 95 18.11 -9.89 3.19
C GLU A 95 17.86 -10.14 4.68
N ASN A 96 18.49 -9.40 5.57
CA ASN A 96 18.39 -9.55 7.02
C ASN A 96 17.40 -8.58 7.67
N PHE A 97 16.36 -8.15 6.95
CA PHE A 97 15.38 -7.21 7.46
C PHE A 97 14.50 -7.74 8.60
N ALA A 98 14.45 -9.07 8.79
CA ALA A 98 13.74 -9.76 9.87
C ALA A 98 14.53 -10.97 10.35
N GLY A 99 14.22 -11.48 11.55
CA GLY A 99 14.82 -12.71 12.07
C GLY A 99 14.44 -13.94 11.24
N SER A 100 13.20 -14.01 10.76
CA SER A 100 12.74 -14.99 9.75
C SER A 100 11.54 -14.47 8.99
N THR A 101 11.26 -15.06 7.83
CA THR A 101 10.14 -14.70 6.97
C THR A 101 9.33 -15.91 6.57
N GLN A 102 8.03 -15.73 6.39
CA GLN A 102 7.13 -16.73 5.82
C GLN A 102 6.23 -16.06 4.79
N ALA A 103 6.16 -16.62 3.59
CA ALA A 103 5.20 -16.16 2.58
C ALA A 103 3.81 -16.74 2.83
N ILE A 104 2.77 -15.97 2.53
CA ILE A 104 1.38 -16.40 2.44
C ILE A 104 0.84 -16.04 1.05
N ALA A 105 0.15 -16.97 0.39
CA ALA A 105 -0.47 -16.71 -0.90
C ALA A 105 -1.88 -16.13 -0.75
N TYR A 106 -2.36 -15.42 -1.78
CA TYR A 106 -3.76 -15.03 -1.83
C TYR A 106 -4.67 -16.26 -1.78
N GLY A 107 -5.72 -16.18 -0.96
CA GLY A 107 -6.65 -17.28 -0.69
C GLY A 107 -6.14 -18.30 0.34
N GLU A 108 -4.87 -18.28 0.70
CA GLU A 108 -4.30 -19.15 1.74
C GLU A 108 -4.78 -18.73 3.12
N THR A 109 -5.03 -19.73 3.97
CA THR A 109 -5.43 -19.57 5.37
C THR A 109 -4.43 -20.22 6.29
N LEU A 110 -3.95 -19.50 7.29
CA LEU A 110 -3.05 -20.00 8.34
C LEU A 110 -3.73 -19.90 9.70
N THR A 111 -3.50 -20.89 10.56
CA THR A 111 -3.91 -20.81 11.95
C THR A 111 -2.74 -20.30 12.79
N ILE A 112 -2.96 -19.21 13.53
CA ILE A 112 -1.94 -18.54 14.34
C ILE A 112 -2.50 -18.30 15.74
N GLY A 113 -2.03 -19.08 16.73
CA GLY A 113 -2.66 -19.08 18.06
C GLY A 113 -4.12 -19.51 17.97
N ASP A 114 -5.02 -18.71 18.52
CA ASP A 114 -6.47 -19.01 18.56
C ASP A 114 -7.24 -18.33 17.41
N VAL A 115 -6.56 -17.85 16.36
CA VAL A 115 -7.19 -17.20 15.19
C VAL A 115 -6.78 -17.88 13.88
N THR A 116 -7.60 -17.71 12.85
CA THR A 116 -7.20 -17.94 11.46
C THR A 116 -6.95 -16.61 10.77
N VAL A 117 -5.91 -16.57 9.93
CA VAL A 117 -5.56 -15.44 9.07
C VAL A 117 -5.64 -15.88 7.62
N LYS A 118 -6.48 -15.22 6.84
CA LYS A 118 -6.60 -15.46 5.40
C LYS A 118 -6.20 -14.21 4.63
N CYS A 119 -5.39 -14.42 3.59
CA CYS A 119 -4.83 -13.37 2.75
C CYS A 119 -5.69 -13.15 1.51
N TYR A 120 -6.03 -11.88 1.21
CA TYR A 120 -6.78 -11.47 0.03
C TYR A 120 -6.07 -10.31 -0.68
N PRO A 121 -6.20 -10.16 -2.01
CA PRO A 121 -5.56 -9.04 -2.70
C PRO A 121 -6.19 -7.70 -2.34
N ALA A 122 -5.35 -6.66 -2.21
CA ALA A 122 -5.76 -5.29 -1.90
C ALA A 122 -5.78 -4.35 -3.12
N GLY A 123 -5.17 -4.72 -4.26
CA GLY A 123 -5.21 -3.93 -5.50
C GLY A 123 -4.36 -2.66 -5.50
N HIS A 124 -3.60 -2.40 -4.43
CA HIS A 124 -2.84 -1.17 -4.23
C HIS A 124 -1.47 -1.18 -4.94
N VAL A 125 -0.62 -2.10 -4.58
CA VAL A 125 0.68 -2.34 -5.22
C VAL A 125 0.92 -3.83 -5.40
N LEU A 126 1.95 -4.22 -6.14
CA LEU A 126 2.31 -5.62 -6.34
C LEU A 126 2.56 -6.31 -4.99
N GLY A 127 1.78 -7.34 -4.70
CA GLY A 127 1.82 -8.08 -3.44
C GLY A 127 0.99 -7.50 -2.30
N SER A 128 0.30 -6.37 -2.48
CA SER A 128 -0.56 -5.79 -1.44
C SER A 128 -1.71 -6.70 -1.06
N ALA A 129 -1.98 -6.83 0.24
CA ALA A 129 -2.92 -7.78 0.78
C ALA A 129 -3.80 -7.21 1.89
N GLN A 130 -5.05 -7.63 1.89
CA GLN A 130 -5.95 -7.52 3.03
C GLN A 130 -5.79 -8.76 3.90
N MET A 131 -5.84 -8.61 5.22
CA MET A 131 -5.73 -9.72 6.17
C MET A 131 -7.06 -9.90 6.91
N ALA A 132 -7.76 -10.99 6.58
CA ALA A 132 -8.96 -11.40 7.32
C ALA A 132 -8.55 -12.24 8.52
N VAL A 133 -8.81 -11.72 9.71
CA VAL A 133 -8.54 -12.38 11.00
C VAL A 133 -9.86 -12.89 11.56
N THR A 134 -10.00 -14.20 11.72
CA THR A 134 -11.21 -14.80 12.30
C THR A 134 -10.87 -15.45 13.62
N CYS A 135 -11.63 -15.08 14.66
CA CYS A 135 -11.58 -15.67 15.98
C CYS A 135 -13.00 -16.08 16.38
N GLU A 136 -13.19 -17.35 16.72
CA GLU A 136 -14.53 -17.92 16.88
C GLU A 136 -15.40 -17.62 15.64
N ASP A 137 -16.52 -16.91 15.80
CA ASP A 137 -17.45 -16.55 14.71
C ASP A 137 -17.27 -15.09 14.22
N ILE A 138 -16.24 -14.36 14.71
CA ILE A 138 -16.01 -12.94 14.37
C ILE A 138 -14.91 -12.84 13.33
N CYS A 139 -15.23 -12.26 12.18
CA CYS A 139 -14.29 -11.95 11.11
C CYS A 139 -13.99 -10.44 11.07
N ILE A 140 -12.71 -10.08 11.22
CA ILE A 140 -12.22 -8.71 11.11
C ILE A 140 -11.27 -8.65 9.92
N VAL A 141 -11.52 -7.75 8.96
CA VAL A 141 -10.64 -7.52 7.82
C VAL A 141 -9.85 -6.24 8.03
N ALA A 142 -8.53 -6.35 8.07
CA ALA A 142 -7.62 -5.21 7.94
C ALA A 142 -7.25 -5.03 6.47
N SER A 143 -7.74 -3.95 5.85
CA SER A 143 -7.55 -3.72 4.41
C SER A 143 -6.09 -3.44 4.03
N GLY A 144 -5.27 -2.91 4.95
CA GLY A 144 -4.10 -2.15 4.56
C GLY A 144 -4.53 -0.99 3.64
N ASP A 145 -3.61 -0.51 2.82
CA ASP A 145 -3.96 0.39 1.74
C ASP A 145 -4.53 -0.38 0.56
N TYR A 146 -5.57 0.12 -0.08
CA TYR A 146 -6.22 -0.59 -1.15
C TYR A 146 -6.70 0.30 -2.29
N LYS A 147 -6.84 -0.32 -3.46
CA LYS A 147 -7.48 0.29 -4.62
C LYS A 147 -8.55 -0.63 -5.17
N ASP A 148 -9.78 -0.15 -5.13
CA ASP A 148 -10.97 -0.83 -5.65
C ASP A 148 -11.02 -0.90 -7.18
N ALA A 149 -10.48 0.12 -7.86
CA ALA A 149 -10.41 0.16 -9.31
C ALA A 149 -9.21 -0.64 -9.86
N TYR A 150 -9.38 -1.20 -11.06
CA TYR A 150 -8.37 -2.01 -11.72
C TYR A 150 -7.02 -1.31 -11.85
N ASP A 151 -5.96 -2.01 -11.46
CA ASP A 151 -4.57 -1.66 -11.70
C ASP A 151 -3.89 -2.75 -12.54
N PRO A 152 -3.30 -2.42 -13.72
CA PRO A 152 -2.68 -3.42 -14.59
C PRO A 152 -1.36 -3.97 -14.05
N THR A 153 -0.88 -3.51 -12.90
CA THR A 153 0.43 -3.88 -12.33
C THR A 153 0.34 -4.75 -11.09
N CYS A 154 -0.86 -5.01 -10.58
CA CYS A 154 -1.07 -5.86 -9.41
C CYS A 154 -2.34 -6.70 -9.52
N THR A 155 -2.51 -7.64 -8.59
CA THR A 155 -3.74 -8.44 -8.51
C THR A 155 -4.90 -7.54 -8.10
N PRO A 156 -6.05 -7.59 -8.82
CA PRO A 156 -7.21 -6.76 -8.51
C PRO A 156 -7.73 -6.95 -7.08
N PHE A 157 -8.24 -5.87 -6.51
CA PHE A 157 -8.91 -5.86 -5.21
C PHE A 157 -10.08 -6.86 -5.16
N GLU A 158 -10.23 -7.53 -4.03
CA GLU A 158 -11.35 -8.44 -3.75
C GLU A 158 -12.14 -7.93 -2.54
N VAL A 159 -13.47 -7.79 -2.69
CA VAL A 159 -14.34 -7.45 -1.56
C VAL A 159 -14.46 -8.65 -0.64
N VAL A 160 -14.13 -8.48 0.64
CA VAL A 160 -14.20 -9.54 1.66
C VAL A 160 -15.34 -9.26 2.62
N PRO A 161 -16.40 -10.10 2.64
CA PRO A 161 -17.45 -9.99 3.66
C PRO A 161 -16.88 -10.21 5.07
N CYS A 162 -17.28 -9.35 6.03
CA CYS A 162 -16.77 -9.41 7.39
C CYS A 162 -17.74 -8.75 8.40
N ASP A 163 -17.49 -8.95 9.70
CA ASP A 163 -18.24 -8.30 10.78
C ASP A 163 -17.70 -6.91 11.07
N VAL A 164 -16.34 -6.76 10.98
CA VAL A 164 -15.64 -5.49 11.17
C VAL A 164 -14.69 -5.27 9.99
N PHE A 165 -14.77 -4.09 9.38
CA PHE A 165 -13.86 -3.67 8.33
C PHE A 165 -12.96 -2.52 8.83
N ILE A 166 -11.65 -2.76 8.87
CA ILE A 166 -10.65 -1.73 9.16
C ILE A 166 -10.19 -1.19 7.81
N THR A 167 -10.49 0.08 7.53
CA THR A 167 -10.26 0.74 6.24
C THR A 167 -9.33 1.92 6.35
N GLU A 168 -8.50 2.12 5.33
CA GLU A 168 -7.79 3.38 5.11
C GLU A 168 -8.76 4.55 4.84
N ALA A 169 -8.27 5.78 4.95
CA ALA A 169 -8.97 7.00 4.60
C ALA A 169 -8.04 8.05 3.95
N THR A 170 -7.03 7.63 3.20
CA THR A 170 -6.07 8.52 2.51
C THR A 170 -6.81 9.58 1.71
N PHE A 171 -7.83 9.17 0.97
CA PHE A 171 -8.73 10.08 0.24
C PHE A 171 -10.13 10.10 0.86
N GLY A 172 -10.24 10.07 2.18
CA GLY A 172 -11.46 10.04 2.97
C GLY A 172 -12.28 11.34 2.98
N LEU A 173 -12.14 12.21 1.97
CA LEU A 173 -12.94 13.44 1.79
C LEU A 173 -13.68 13.43 0.45
N PRO A 174 -14.93 13.93 0.38
CA PRO A 174 -15.73 13.96 -0.85
C PRO A 174 -15.12 14.72 -2.03
N VAL A 175 -14.12 15.57 -1.81
CA VAL A 175 -13.39 16.29 -2.85
C VAL A 175 -12.50 15.37 -3.67
N PHE A 176 -12.07 14.24 -3.10
CA PHE A 176 -11.18 13.29 -3.77
C PHE A 176 -11.97 12.23 -4.55
N ARG A 177 -12.50 12.64 -5.71
CA ARG A 177 -13.02 11.77 -6.76
C ARG A 177 -12.09 11.88 -7.94
N HIS A 178 -11.30 10.83 -8.20
CA HIS A 178 -10.13 10.95 -9.08
C HIS A 178 -10.47 10.91 -10.56
N GLY A 179 -11.42 10.10 -10.96
CA GLY A 179 -11.77 9.92 -12.37
C GLY A 179 -10.85 8.92 -13.10
N ASP A 180 -10.89 8.96 -14.43
CA ASP A 180 -10.17 8.00 -15.28
C ASP A 180 -8.72 8.40 -15.49
N ALA A 181 -7.80 7.51 -15.09
CA ALA A 181 -6.36 7.69 -15.27
C ALA A 181 -5.93 7.77 -16.74
N ALA A 182 -6.69 7.19 -17.67
CA ALA A 182 -6.41 7.27 -19.11
C ALA A 182 -6.50 8.71 -19.63
N ILE A 183 -7.39 9.53 -19.06
CA ILE A 183 -7.49 10.96 -19.40
C ILE A 183 -6.21 11.69 -18.97
N GLU A 184 -5.68 11.37 -17.82
CA GLU A 184 -4.45 11.98 -17.29
C GLU A 184 -3.22 11.58 -18.12
N VAL A 185 -3.13 10.32 -18.51
CA VAL A 185 -2.08 9.84 -19.42
C VAL A 185 -2.20 10.51 -20.79
N LYS A 186 -3.42 10.65 -21.32
CA LYS A 186 -3.61 11.39 -22.58
C LYS A 186 -3.09 12.81 -22.52
N LYS A 187 -3.32 13.53 -21.40
CA LYS A 187 -2.77 14.91 -21.22
C LYS A 187 -1.23 14.91 -21.30
N LEU A 188 -0.58 13.91 -20.69
CA LEU A 188 0.88 13.77 -20.79
C LEU A 188 1.34 13.54 -22.23
N LEU A 189 0.72 12.61 -22.96
CA LEU A 189 1.08 12.30 -24.33
C LEU A 189 0.79 13.46 -25.29
N ASP A 190 -0.33 14.17 -25.09
CA ASP A 190 -0.63 15.40 -25.84
C ASP A 190 0.44 16.48 -25.60
N SER A 191 0.94 16.62 -24.35
CA SER A 191 2.01 17.55 -24.01
C SER A 191 3.34 17.16 -24.66
N VAL A 192 3.68 15.87 -24.67
CA VAL A 192 4.89 15.36 -25.37
C VAL A 192 4.82 15.66 -26.86
N ALA A 193 3.67 15.46 -27.48
CA ALA A 193 3.48 15.74 -28.91
C ALA A 193 3.52 17.25 -29.23
N LEU A 194 3.02 18.08 -28.32
CA LEU A 194 2.96 19.55 -28.50
C LEU A 194 4.33 20.22 -28.28
N PHE A 195 5.17 19.66 -27.42
CA PHE A 195 6.48 20.21 -27.03
C PHE A 195 7.60 19.19 -27.23
N PRO A 196 7.90 18.78 -28.48
CA PRO A 196 8.88 17.74 -28.77
C PRO A 196 10.32 18.15 -28.42
N GLU A 197 10.61 19.43 -28.24
CA GLU A 197 11.90 19.96 -27.82
C GLU A 197 12.12 19.91 -26.30
N ARG A 198 11.06 19.75 -25.52
CA ARG A 198 11.10 19.68 -24.06
C ARG A 198 11.16 18.24 -23.58
N ALA A 199 11.80 17.99 -22.45
CA ALA A 199 11.69 16.70 -21.74
C ALA A 199 10.46 16.70 -20.84
N HIS A 200 9.85 15.53 -20.59
CA HIS A 200 8.73 15.40 -19.65
C HIS A 200 9.17 14.58 -18.43
N LEU A 201 9.32 15.27 -17.29
CA LEU A 201 9.68 14.66 -16.01
C LEU A 201 8.42 14.35 -15.22
N VAL A 202 8.13 13.07 -15.03
CA VAL A 202 6.97 12.60 -14.28
C VAL A 202 7.43 12.15 -12.90
N GLY A 203 7.10 12.95 -11.87
CA GLY A 203 7.26 12.57 -10.48
C GLY A 203 6.24 11.48 -10.12
N ALA A 204 6.71 10.38 -9.56
CA ALA A 204 5.89 9.29 -9.06
C ALA A 204 6.62 8.55 -7.93
N TYR A 205 5.88 7.98 -6.97
CA TYR A 205 6.50 7.14 -5.94
C TYR A 205 7.12 5.89 -6.56
N SER A 206 8.26 5.48 -6.01
CA SER A 206 9.13 4.46 -6.62
C SER A 206 8.51 3.07 -6.59
N LEU A 207 7.70 2.75 -5.57
CA LEU A 207 6.96 1.49 -5.46
C LEU A 207 5.48 1.70 -5.85
N GLY A 208 5.02 0.94 -6.83
CA GLY A 208 3.63 0.91 -7.28
C GLY A 208 3.29 2.02 -8.27
N LYS A 209 3.29 3.28 -7.85
CA LYS A 209 2.88 4.43 -8.67
C LYS A 209 3.67 4.57 -9.97
N ALA A 210 4.99 4.48 -9.91
CA ALA A 210 5.84 4.59 -11.11
C ALA A 210 5.53 3.50 -12.13
N GLN A 211 5.42 2.24 -11.70
CA GLN A 211 5.15 1.10 -12.56
C GLN A 211 3.74 1.18 -13.16
N ARG A 212 2.76 1.61 -12.37
CA ARG A 212 1.40 1.88 -12.84
C ARG A 212 1.37 2.96 -13.92
N VAL A 213 2.04 4.09 -13.69
CA VAL A 213 2.11 5.18 -14.68
C VAL A 213 2.76 4.70 -15.97
N ILE A 214 3.89 3.98 -15.90
CA ILE A 214 4.54 3.39 -17.07
C ILE A 214 3.57 2.48 -17.82
N LYS A 215 2.91 1.56 -17.13
CA LYS A 215 1.98 0.61 -17.76
C LYS A 215 0.81 1.32 -18.43
N LEU A 216 0.24 2.34 -17.79
CA LEU A 216 -0.84 3.14 -18.36
C LEU A 216 -0.37 3.91 -19.62
N ILE A 217 0.85 4.44 -19.63
CA ILE A 217 1.46 5.08 -20.81
C ILE A 217 1.59 4.07 -21.96
N ARG A 218 2.04 2.83 -21.66
CA ARG A 218 2.13 1.76 -22.67
C ARG A 218 0.76 1.38 -23.22
N MET A 219 -0.24 1.23 -22.33
CA MET A 219 -1.62 0.94 -22.75
C MET A 219 -2.24 2.04 -23.61
N ALA A 220 -1.79 3.28 -23.47
CA ALA A 220 -2.17 4.40 -24.32
C ALA A 220 -1.41 4.45 -25.68
N GLY A 221 -0.57 3.45 -25.99
CA GLY A 221 0.12 3.29 -27.27
C GLY A 221 1.44 4.06 -27.40
N TYR A 222 2.06 4.46 -26.28
CA TYR A 222 3.39 5.07 -26.32
C TYR A 222 4.48 3.98 -26.26
N ASP A 223 5.12 3.69 -27.40
CA ASP A 223 6.11 2.62 -27.55
C ASP A 223 7.58 3.10 -27.49
N ALA A 224 7.81 4.42 -27.50
CA ALA A 224 9.16 4.97 -27.38
C ALA A 224 9.78 4.66 -26.00
N PRO A 225 11.13 4.63 -25.88
CA PRO A 225 11.79 4.38 -24.61
C PRO A 225 11.33 5.35 -23.52
N ILE A 226 11.01 4.81 -22.33
CA ILE A 226 10.77 5.60 -21.11
C ILE A 226 12.05 5.57 -20.29
N TYR A 227 12.47 6.73 -19.79
CA TYR A 227 13.67 6.85 -18.98
C TYR A 227 13.33 6.79 -17.49
N LEU A 228 14.28 6.27 -16.70
CA LEU A 228 14.12 6.12 -15.25
C LEU A 228 15.22 6.86 -14.49
N HIS A 229 14.87 7.44 -13.37
CA HIS A 229 15.83 7.83 -12.34
C HIS A 229 16.43 6.58 -11.68
N GLY A 230 17.71 6.65 -11.25
CA GLY A 230 18.44 5.51 -10.67
C GLY A 230 17.75 4.86 -9.49
N ALA A 231 17.14 5.65 -8.61
CA ALA A 231 16.43 5.17 -7.43
C ALA A 231 15.24 4.24 -7.76
N MET A 232 14.66 4.35 -8.95
CA MET A 232 13.51 3.53 -9.36
C MET A 232 13.91 2.19 -9.98
N GLU A 233 15.18 1.99 -10.36
CA GLU A 233 15.60 0.87 -11.18
C GLU A 233 15.30 -0.48 -10.52
N LYS A 234 15.77 -0.69 -9.29
CA LYS A 234 15.67 -2.00 -8.62
C LYS A 234 14.23 -2.49 -8.50
N ILE A 235 13.32 -1.62 -8.08
CA ILE A 235 11.89 -1.93 -7.90
C ILE A 235 11.25 -2.17 -9.27
N THR A 236 11.49 -1.32 -10.26
CA THR A 236 10.91 -1.46 -11.60
C THR A 236 11.37 -2.76 -12.27
N ARG A 237 12.67 -3.12 -12.15
CA ARG A 237 13.18 -4.41 -12.63
C ARG A 237 12.58 -5.61 -11.89
N TYR A 238 12.18 -5.43 -10.63
CA TYR A 238 11.46 -6.48 -9.91
C TYR A 238 10.07 -6.72 -10.54
N TYR A 239 9.31 -5.67 -10.86
CA TYR A 239 8.01 -5.79 -11.55
C TYR A 239 8.14 -6.53 -12.89
N GLU A 240 9.18 -6.20 -13.69
CA GLU A 240 9.46 -6.92 -14.95
C GLU A 240 9.72 -8.42 -14.70
N ARG A 241 10.53 -8.76 -13.68
CA ARG A 241 10.80 -10.17 -13.31
C ARG A 241 9.54 -10.90 -12.85
N ARG A 242 8.55 -10.19 -12.31
CA ARG A 242 7.25 -10.76 -11.95
C ARG A 242 6.28 -10.83 -13.14
N GLY A 243 6.74 -10.57 -14.36
CA GLY A 243 5.99 -10.73 -15.60
C GLY A 243 5.15 -9.52 -16.01
N ILE A 244 5.34 -8.36 -15.36
CA ILE A 244 4.65 -7.13 -15.76
C ILE A 244 5.45 -6.48 -16.89
N ASP A 245 4.87 -6.51 -18.08
CA ASP A 245 5.45 -5.88 -19.26
C ASP A 245 5.34 -4.36 -19.17
N LEU A 246 6.48 -3.68 -19.01
CA LEU A 246 6.63 -2.22 -18.94
C LEU A 246 7.23 -1.62 -20.23
N GLY A 247 7.50 -2.45 -21.24
CA GLY A 247 8.10 -2.04 -22.49
C GLY A 247 9.58 -1.62 -22.36
N GLU A 248 10.08 -0.85 -23.32
CA GLU A 248 11.48 -0.45 -23.31
C GLU A 248 11.76 0.63 -22.25
N LEU A 249 12.60 0.30 -21.26
CA LEU A 249 13.03 1.20 -20.19
C LEU A 249 14.53 1.44 -20.27
N ARG A 250 14.95 2.71 -20.15
CA ARG A 250 16.35 3.14 -20.15
C ARG A 250 16.67 3.97 -18.91
N MET A 251 17.93 3.96 -18.49
CA MET A 251 18.38 4.83 -17.42
C MET A 251 18.68 6.23 -17.97
N ALA A 252 18.21 7.29 -17.29
CA ALA A 252 18.50 8.67 -17.66
C ALA A 252 19.97 9.05 -17.38
N LYS A 253 20.69 8.27 -16.54
CA LYS A 253 22.10 8.50 -16.21
C LYS A 253 22.98 8.26 -17.45
N GLY A 254 23.83 9.23 -17.78
CA GLY A 254 24.77 9.14 -18.90
C GLY A 254 24.21 9.50 -20.28
N VAL A 255 22.90 9.79 -20.37
CA VAL A 255 22.28 10.25 -21.63
C VAL A 255 22.59 11.73 -21.85
N LYS A 256 22.90 12.10 -23.08
CA LYS A 256 23.16 13.52 -23.44
C LYS A 256 21.86 14.32 -23.33
N LYS A 257 21.97 15.57 -22.90
CA LYS A 257 20.83 16.47 -22.69
C LYS A 257 19.94 16.58 -23.95
N ALA A 258 20.52 16.69 -25.12
CA ALA A 258 19.78 16.81 -26.37
C ALA A 258 18.94 15.56 -26.70
N ASP A 259 19.43 14.37 -26.33
CA ASP A 259 18.78 13.09 -26.62
C ASP A 259 17.58 12.82 -25.67
N LEU A 260 17.39 13.67 -24.66
CA LEU A 260 16.25 13.62 -23.72
C LEU A 260 15.10 14.54 -24.16
N ALA A 261 15.25 15.31 -25.25
CA ALA A 261 14.16 16.09 -25.82
C ALA A 261 13.03 15.18 -26.31
N GLY A 262 11.78 15.56 -26.05
CA GLY A 262 10.58 14.80 -26.43
C GLY A 262 10.40 13.47 -25.71
N THR A 263 11.21 13.18 -24.68
CA THR A 263 11.14 11.91 -23.94
C THR A 263 10.36 12.03 -22.65
N ILE A 264 9.88 10.90 -22.14
CA ILE A 264 9.27 10.76 -20.81
C ILE A 264 10.29 10.14 -19.86
N THR A 265 10.48 10.76 -18.70
CA THR A 265 11.35 10.25 -17.64
C THR A 265 10.57 10.17 -16.32
N LEU A 266 10.58 8.99 -15.68
CA LEU A 266 10.02 8.81 -14.32
C LEU A 266 11.11 9.05 -13.28
N ALA A 267 10.75 9.79 -12.22
CA ALA A 267 11.66 10.08 -11.11
C ALA A 267 10.88 10.13 -9.78
N PRO A 268 11.53 9.87 -8.62
CA PRO A 268 10.92 10.15 -7.33
C PRO A 268 10.50 11.63 -7.25
N PRO A 269 9.45 11.97 -6.48
CA PRO A 269 8.97 13.35 -6.38
C PRO A 269 10.06 14.36 -5.99
N SER A 270 10.96 14.00 -5.06
CA SER A 270 12.09 14.81 -4.64
C SER A 270 13.05 15.17 -5.79
N ALA A 271 13.35 14.21 -6.68
CA ALA A 271 14.26 14.42 -7.80
C ALA A 271 13.71 15.38 -8.87
N THR A 272 12.39 15.61 -8.93
CA THR A 272 11.79 16.55 -9.91
C THR A 272 12.03 18.02 -9.60
N THR A 273 12.47 18.34 -8.39
CA THR A 273 12.77 19.72 -7.94
C THR A 273 14.25 19.93 -7.62
N ASP A 274 15.08 18.89 -7.74
CA ASP A 274 16.50 18.91 -7.42
C ASP A 274 17.38 19.33 -8.62
N VAL A 275 18.68 19.54 -8.34
CA VAL A 275 19.74 19.81 -9.33
C VAL A 275 19.80 18.76 -10.46
N TRP A 276 19.33 17.57 -10.20
CA TRP A 276 19.20 16.49 -11.16
C TRP A 276 18.41 16.88 -12.41
N THR A 277 17.41 17.77 -12.28
CA THR A 277 16.58 18.27 -13.40
C THR A 277 17.37 19.06 -14.44
N ARG A 278 18.52 19.66 -14.09
CA ARG A 278 19.37 20.46 -14.99
C ARG A 278 19.91 19.69 -16.19
N ARG A 279 19.89 18.35 -16.12
CA ARG A 279 20.30 17.49 -17.23
C ARG A 279 19.28 17.42 -18.37
N PHE A 280 18.06 17.86 -18.14
CA PHE A 280 16.99 17.81 -19.13
C PHE A 280 16.86 19.13 -19.89
N PRO A 281 16.49 19.09 -21.19
CA PRO A 281 16.20 20.30 -21.96
C PRO A 281 14.80 20.82 -21.54
N ASP A 282 14.75 22.01 -20.95
CA ASP A 282 13.53 22.73 -20.58
C ASP A 282 12.39 21.80 -20.08
N PRO A 283 12.57 21.11 -18.92
CA PRO A 283 11.69 20.01 -18.55
C PRO A 283 10.28 20.51 -18.19
N VAL A 284 9.25 19.86 -18.77
CA VAL A 284 7.89 19.92 -18.27
C VAL A 284 7.82 19.05 -17.02
N THR A 285 7.51 19.66 -15.87
CA THR A 285 7.34 18.92 -14.60
C THR A 285 5.90 18.42 -14.47
N ALA A 286 5.74 17.09 -14.51
CA ALA A 286 4.48 16.41 -14.22
C ALA A 286 4.57 15.71 -12.85
N PHE A 287 3.43 15.52 -12.20
CA PHE A 287 3.36 14.74 -10.95
C PHE A 287 2.11 13.86 -10.91
N ALA A 288 2.32 12.55 -10.74
CA ALA A 288 1.26 11.56 -10.67
C ALA A 288 0.89 11.28 -9.20
N SER A 289 -0.22 11.86 -8.74
CA SER A 289 -0.72 11.68 -7.38
C SER A 289 -2.22 11.99 -7.32
N GLY A 290 -2.97 11.28 -6.48
CA GLY A 290 -4.38 11.61 -6.17
C GLY A 290 -4.54 13.01 -5.58
N TRP A 291 -3.53 13.50 -4.86
CA TRP A 291 -3.48 14.84 -4.29
C TRP A 291 -3.47 15.96 -5.34
N MET A 292 -3.14 15.66 -6.59
CA MET A 292 -3.19 16.63 -7.70
C MET A 292 -4.60 17.09 -8.04
N LYS A 293 -5.62 16.46 -7.49
CA LYS A 293 -7.00 16.92 -7.50
C LYS A 293 -7.14 18.34 -6.89
N VAL A 294 -6.30 18.65 -5.90
CA VAL A 294 -6.28 19.97 -5.25
C VAL A 294 -5.29 20.88 -5.98
N ARG A 295 -5.80 21.75 -6.85
CA ARG A 295 -4.98 22.65 -7.70
C ARG A 295 -3.97 23.51 -6.92
N ALA A 296 -4.29 23.88 -5.69
CA ALA A 296 -3.38 24.66 -4.85
C ALA A 296 -2.09 23.91 -4.56
N ARG A 297 -2.14 22.60 -4.34
CA ARG A 297 -0.94 21.76 -4.11
C ARG A 297 -0.05 21.71 -5.35
N ALA A 298 -0.62 21.51 -6.54
CA ALA A 298 0.15 21.52 -7.79
C ALA A 298 0.86 22.88 -8.01
N LYS A 299 0.13 24.00 -7.79
CA LYS A 299 0.70 25.34 -7.91
C LYS A 299 1.81 25.61 -6.90
N GLN A 300 1.63 25.21 -5.65
CA GLN A 300 2.63 25.38 -4.59
C GLN A 300 3.93 24.64 -4.90
N ARG A 301 3.85 23.47 -5.55
CA ARG A 301 5.00 22.64 -5.93
C ARG A 301 5.58 22.99 -7.31
N GLY A 302 5.04 23.99 -8.01
CA GLY A 302 5.51 24.37 -9.34
C GLY A 302 5.28 23.29 -10.41
N ILE A 303 4.25 22.44 -10.24
CA ILE A 303 3.93 21.37 -11.19
C ILE A 303 3.19 21.96 -12.38
N GLU A 304 3.77 21.81 -13.58
CA GLU A 304 3.16 22.29 -14.84
C GLU A 304 2.02 21.38 -15.30
N LEU A 305 2.20 20.05 -15.15
CA LEU A 305 1.26 19.02 -15.58
C LEU A 305 0.84 18.13 -14.41
N PRO A 306 -0.15 18.55 -13.59
CA PRO A 306 -0.69 17.71 -12.55
C PRO A 306 -1.48 16.54 -13.16
N MET A 307 -1.15 15.32 -12.73
CA MET A 307 -1.79 14.08 -13.16
C MET A 307 -2.52 13.44 -11.98
N ILE A 308 -3.85 13.35 -12.05
CA ILE A 308 -4.66 12.76 -10.99
C ILE A 308 -4.66 11.24 -11.16
N ILE A 309 -3.56 10.60 -10.74
CA ILE A 309 -3.39 9.14 -10.77
C ILE A 309 -3.08 8.66 -9.36
N SER A 310 -3.98 7.85 -8.80
CA SER A 310 -3.88 7.29 -7.45
C SER A 310 -3.81 5.76 -7.50
N ASP A 311 -3.10 5.17 -6.56
CA ASP A 311 -3.06 3.74 -6.22
C ASP A 311 -3.91 3.40 -4.99
N HIS A 312 -4.55 4.41 -4.38
CA HIS A 312 -5.56 4.23 -3.34
C HIS A 312 -6.99 4.38 -3.88
N ALA A 313 -7.95 3.83 -3.16
CA ALA A 313 -9.36 4.09 -3.38
C ALA A 313 -9.66 5.58 -3.17
N ASP A 314 -10.50 6.16 -4.01
CA ASP A 314 -11.02 7.49 -3.82
C ASP A 314 -12.26 7.49 -2.91
N TRP A 315 -12.84 8.66 -2.65
CA TRP A 315 -14.02 8.77 -1.80
C TRP A 315 -15.15 7.81 -2.20
N ASP A 316 -15.46 7.73 -3.48
CA ASP A 316 -16.57 6.89 -3.95
C ASP A 316 -16.19 5.40 -3.84
N GLY A 317 -14.92 5.04 -4.12
CA GLY A 317 -14.39 3.69 -3.92
C GLY A 317 -14.39 3.25 -2.46
N LEU A 318 -13.95 4.13 -1.53
CA LEU A 318 -14.03 3.88 -0.07
C LEU A 318 -15.47 3.60 0.36
N CYS A 319 -16.40 4.48 -0.02
CA CYS A 319 -17.82 4.34 0.32
C CYS A 319 -18.45 3.06 -0.26
N ALA A 320 -18.15 2.74 -1.53
CA ALA A 320 -18.66 1.54 -2.20
C ALA A 320 -18.11 0.26 -1.56
N THR A 321 -16.80 0.22 -1.26
CA THR A 321 -16.15 -0.91 -0.61
C THR A 321 -16.76 -1.17 0.77
N ILE A 322 -16.87 -0.16 1.63
CA ILE A 322 -17.50 -0.29 2.95
C ILE A 322 -18.90 -0.89 2.82
N GLY A 323 -19.72 -0.38 1.89
CA GLY A 323 -21.07 -0.92 1.66
C GLY A 323 -21.07 -2.37 1.19
N ALA A 324 -20.08 -2.77 0.37
CA ALA A 324 -20.00 -4.09 -0.21
C ALA A 324 -19.49 -5.18 0.75
N THR A 325 -18.72 -4.82 1.80
CA THR A 325 -18.24 -5.77 2.82
C THR A 325 -19.37 -6.33 3.68
N GLY A 326 -20.49 -5.59 3.80
CA GLY A 326 -21.59 -5.93 4.72
C GLY A 326 -21.25 -5.80 6.20
N ALA A 327 -20.10 -5.22 6.54
CA ALA A 327 -19.63 -5.06 7.91
C ALA A 327 -20.60 -4.17 8.73
N GLY A 328 -20.93 -4.62 9.93
CA GLY A 328 -21.74 -3.84 10.88
C GLY A 328 -20.95 -2.77 11.63
N GLU A 329 -19.63 -2.95 11.73
CA GLU A 329 -18.71 -2.02 12.40
C GLU A 329 -17.55 -1.65 11.49
N ILE A 330 -17.25 -0.35 11.39
CA ILE A 330 -16.18 0.20 10.57
C ILE A 330 -15.15 0.91 11.44
N TRP A 331 -13.89 0.50 11.34
CA TRP A 331 -12.78 1.20 11.98
C TRP A 331 -11.98 1.90 10.90
N VAL A 332 -11.85 3.20 11.04
CA VAL A 332 -11.20 4.04 10.02
C VAL A 332 -9.82 4.43 10.52
N THR A 333 -8.82 4.25 9.65
CA THR A 333 -7.42 4.60 9.94
C THR A 333 -6.78 5.24 8.71
N HIS A 334 -5.59 5.78 8.84
CA HIS A 334 -4.85 6.40 7.73
C HIS A 334 -5.58 7.53 7.01
N GLY A 335 -5.28 8.77 7.31
CA GLY A 335 -5.69 9.94 6.55
C GLY A 335 -6.87 10.72 7.14
N GLN A 336 -7.89 11.03 6.34
CA GLN A 336 -8.99 11.94 6.71
C GLN A 336 -10.19 11.16 7.27
N GLU A 337 -10.04 10.66 8.49
CA GLU A 337 -10.97 9.70 9.12
C GLU A 337 -12.36 10.29 9.41
N ASP A 338 -12.44 11.54 9.89
CA ASP A 338 -13.67 12.15 10.42
C ASP A 338 -14.82 12.15 9.41
N ALA A 339 -14.56 12.49 8.15
CA ALA A 339 -15.60 12.57 7.14
C ALA A 339 -16.14 11.18 6.78
N LEU A 340 -15.27 10.15 6.72
CA LEU A 340 -15.67 8.79 6.43
C LEU A 340 -16.43 8.16 7.59
N VAL A 341 -15.98 8.40 8.84
CA VAL A 341 -16.71 8.01 10.06
C VAL A 341 -18.10 8.66 10.11
N HIS A 342 -18.19 9.95 9.79
CA HIS A 342 -19.48 10.64 9.72
C HIS A 342 -20.40 10.04 8.65
N TRP A 343 -19.86 9.75 7.47
CA TRP A 343 -20.60 9.13 6.37
C TRP A 343 -21.16 7.76 6.76
N CYS A 344 -20.37 6.92 7.46
CA CYS A 344 -20.79 5.62 7.96
C CYS A 344 -21.94 5.76 8.98
N LYS A 345 -21.77 6.63 9.99
CA LYS A 345 -22.76 6.87 11.05
C LYS A 345 -24.09 7.37 10.48
N ALA A 346 -24.05 8.26 9.47
CA ALA A 346 -25.25 8.75 8.80
C ALA A 346 -26.04 7.65 8.06
N ARG A 347 -25.43 6.47 7.84
CA ARG A 347 -26.03 5.26 7.24
C ARG A 347 -26.37 4.17 8.24
N GLY A 348 -26.24 4.46 9.54
CA GLY A 348 -26.56 3.52 10.62
C GLY A 348 -25.48 2.48 10.90
N LEU A 349 -24.28 2.63 10.31
CA LEU A 349 -23.13 1.77 10.62
C LEU A 349 -22.47 2.24 11.94
N ALA A 350 -22.05 1.28 12.76
CA ALA A 350 -21.17 1.59 13.89
C ALA A 350 -19.79 1.96 13.30
N ALA A 351 -19.32 3.19 13.55
CA ALA A 351 -18.04 3.63 12.99
C ALA A 351 -17.25 4.47 13.98
N ARG A 352 -15.93 4.28 14.00
CA ARG A 352 -15.00 5.04 14.84
C ARG A 352 -13.65 5.18 14.17
N PRO A 353 -12.88 6.22 14.50
CA PRO A 353 -11.48 6.26 14.16
C PRO A 353 -10.75 5.14 14.92
N LEU A 354 -9.68 4.64 14.33
CA LEU A 354 -8.75 3.72 14.95
C LEU A 354 -7.45 4.49 15.17
N ASP A 355 -7.24 4.98 16.40
CA ASP A 355 -6.09 5.79 16.77
C ASP A 355 -4.79 4.98 16.69
N LEU A 356 -4.27 4.81 15.48
CA LEU A 356 -2.97 4.21 15.21
C LEU A 356 -1.93 5.33 15.03
N VAL A 357 -0.80 5.23 15.74
CA VAL A 357 0.28 6.22 15.71
C VAL A 357 1.38 5.74 14.77
N GLY A 358 1.92 6.63 13.94
CA GLY A 358 3.15 6.38 13.17
C GLY A 358 2.95 5.95 11.73
N TYR A 359 1.72 6.05 11.23
CA TYR A 359 1.42 5.98 9.80
C TYR A 359 1.38 7.42 9.26
N GLY A 360 2.23 7.75 8.32
CA GLY A 360 2.31 9.06 7.68
C GLY A 360 1.82 9.00 6.24
N ASP A 361 1.63 10.17 5.62
CA ASP A 361 1.45 10.22 4.18
C ASP A 361 2.73 9.69 3.50
N GLU A 362 2.61 8.84 2.46
CA GLU A 362 3.72 8.37 1.62
C GLU A 362 4.66 9.51 1.19
N GLU A 363 4.12 10.72 1.02
CA GLU A 363 4.85 11.93 0.66
C GLU A 363 5.96 12.30 1.66
N GLU A 364 5.77 12.04 2.95
CA GLU A 364 6.76 12.40 3.99
C GLU A 364 7.88 11.38 4.09
N HIS A 365 7.61 10.10 3.81
CA HIS A 365 8.57 9.02 4.01
C HIS A 365 9.52 8.79 2.82
N GLU A 366 9.10 9.04 1.57
CA GLU A 366 10.01 8.92 0.41
C GLU A 366 11.06 10.05 0.34
N THR A 367 10.77 11.23 0.89
CA THR A 367 11.77 12.30 0.97
C THR A 367 12.95 11.93 1.88
N VAL A 368 12.69 11.22 2.98
CA VAL A 368 13.74 10.78 3.93
C VAL A 368 14.59 9.65 3.34
N ALA A 369 13.97 8.69 2.66
CA ALA A 369 14.68 7.55 2.07
C ALA A 369 15.52 7.91 0.83
N ALA A 370 15.16 8.98 0.10
CA ALA A 370 15.96 9.47 -1.03
C ALA A 370 17.25 10.17 -0.57
N ASP A 371 17.20 10.92 0.53
CA ASP A 371 18.36 11.60 1.11
C ASP A 371 19.38 10.60 1.69
N GLU A 372 18.93 9.47 2.25
CA GLU A 372 19.81 8.40 2.76
C GLU A 372 20.46 7.55 1.64
N ALA A 373 19.88 7.49 0.46
CA ALA A 373 20.40 6.72 -0.69
C ALA A 373 21.45 7.49 -1.52
N GLU A 374 21.57 8.82 -1.37
CA GLU A 374 22.57 9.67 -2.02
C GLU A 374 23.78 10.00 -1.14
N ALA A 375 23.76 9.67 0.15
CA ALA A 375 24.87 9.84 1.09
C ALA A 375 25.78 8.60 1.12
#